data_9410a1ca08d1da6cda414d4e2b4d8664
#
_entry.id   9410a1ca08d1da6cda414d4e2b4d8664
#
_cell.length_a   1.000
_cell.length_b   1.000
_cell.length_c   1.000
_cell.angle_alpha   90.00
_cell.angle_beta   90.00
_cell.angle_gamma   90.00
#
_symmetry.space_group_name_H-M   'P 1'
#
loop_
_entity.id
_entity.type
_entity.pdbx_description
1 polymer ?
#
loop_
_entity_poly.entity_id
_entity_poly.type
_entity_poly.pdbx_seq_one_letter_code
_entity_poly.pdbx_strand_id
1 'polypeptide(L)'
;MTQSESKQSLLAKKPGSIAGVVSIPGDKSISHRAIILSMIAEGRTRIHNILDSSDTNKSLNAAINLGIECKKKDGFMEIRGKGLYGLKDPGQELFFGNSGTSMRLFMGVLAAQKFSSTLSGDSSLNSRPMERVAVPLRKMGAHIEMENDHAPLQIYPSDQIIGIQQRLSVPSAQVKSAILLAALYANSKTVLSTSSVTRNHTELMLESFGCKIRHNEQEIIIEQGELKGINALTIPGDFSSASFLILASLIAKDSQIIIKNVGLNPTRIGFLKILQMMGGKITTTVDPNNSYEIQGTIKVKSSELHGINVPRILIPRSIDELPLVFLAAACAKGTTTIRNATELRFKESDRITAMATLLSQLSIDVKEFNDGLTINGGVMSGGEIDSFGDHRIAMTALIASACSKADILVHNTENIATSFPDFVETMNQLGMDIIDPEG
;
A
#
# COMPACT_ATOMS: atom_id res chain seq x y z
N MET A 1 -12.26 -30.49 -5.42
CA MET A 1 -11.22 -30.80 -4.44
C MET A 1 -10.60 -29.48 -4.06
N THR A 2 -11.02 -28.89 -2.94
CA THR A 2 -10.42 -27.69 -2.36
C THR A 2 -9.03 -28.08 -1.88
N GLN A 3 -7.98 -27.56 -2.54
CA GLN A 3 -6.64 -27.58 -1.97
C GLN A 3 -6.74 -26.85 -0.63
N SER A 4 -6.49 -27.55 0.47
CA SER A 4 -6.23 -26.92 1.75
C SER A 4 -4.96 -26.11 1.58
N GLU A 5 -5.09 -24.76 1.47
CA GLU A 5 -3.93 -23.89 1.59
C GLU A 5 -3.25 -24.23 2.92
N SER A 6 -2.02 -24.69 2.86
CA SER A 6 -1.22 -24.96 4.05
C SER A 6 -1.05 -23.63 4.79
N LYS A 7 -1.61 -23.52 5.98
CA LYS A 7 -1.47 -22.35 6.83
C LYS A 7 -0.03 -22.27 7.30
N GLN A 8 0.73 -21.32 6.76
CA GLN A 8 2.11 -21.09 7.15
C GLN A 8 2.18 -20.39 8.51
N SER A 9 3.06 -20.84 9.37
CA SER A 9 3.39 -20.19 10.64
C SER A 9 4.85 -19.79 10.65
N LEU A 10 5.19 -18.68 11.33
CA LEU A 10 6.56 -18.22 11.53
C LEU A 10 6.82 -17.96 13.00
N LEU A 11 7.96 -18.40 13.48
CA LEU A 11 8.44 -18.15 14.84
C LEU A 11 9.51 -17.05 14.80
N ALA A 12 9.24 -15.94 15.50
CA ALA A 12 10.21 -14.86 15.70
C ALA A 12 10.79 -14.94 17.11
N LYS A 13 12.08 -15.25 17.20
CA LYS A 13 12.81 -15.24 18.46
C LYS A 13 13.27 -13.83 18.81
N LYS A 14 13.54 -13.61 20.09
CA LYS A 14 14.05 -12.31 20.54
C LYS A 14 15.44 -12.06 19.94
N PRO A 15 15.62 -10.99 19.12
CA PRO A 15 16.93 -10.68 18.54
C PRO A 15 17.91 -10.10 19.58
N GLY A 16 19.19 -10.15 19.28
CA GLY A 16 20.22 -9.40 20.01
C GLY A 16 20.16 -7.92 19.65
N SER A 17 20.75 -7.55 18.52
CA SER A 17 20.71 -6.21 17.94
C SER A 17 20.37 -6.28 16.46
N ILE A 18 19.75 -5.24 15.93
CA ILE A 18 19.39 -5.11 14.52
C ILE A 18 20.31 -4.06 13.91
N ALA A 19 21.18 -4.46 12.97
CA ALA A 19 22.16 -3.57 12.40
C ALA A 19 22.46 -3.91 10.94
N GLY A 20 22.80 -2.88 10.14
CA GLY A 20 23.20 -3.07 8.76
C GLY A 20 22.81 -1.93 7.81
N VAL A 21 23.12 -2.16 6.54
CA VAL A 21 22.73 -1.29 5.43
C VAL A 21 21.91 -2.13 4.45
N VAL A 22 20.74 -1.64 4.09
CA VAL A 22 19.80 -2.39 3.25
C VAL A 22 19.14 -1.49 2.22
N SER A 23 18.74 -2.06 1.11
CA SER A 23 17.81 -1.47 0.14
C SER A 23 16.50 -2.25 0.17
N ILE A 24 15.40 -1.56 -0.09
CA ILE A 24 14.04 -2.11 -0.01
C ILE A 24 13.51 -2.35 -1.42
N PRO A 25 12.72 -3.42 -1.66
CA PRO A 25 12.00 -3.61 -2.92
C PRO A 25 11.15 -2.41 -3.30
N GLY A 26 10.85 -2.25 -4.59
CA GLY A 26 10.07 -1.13 -5.10
C GLY A 26 8.69 -1.00 -4.46
N ASP A 27 8.21 0.24 -4.37
CA ASP A 27 6.89 0.56 -3.78
C ASP A 27 5.76 -0.15 -4.54
N LYS A 28 4.94 -0.91 -3.81
CA LYS A 28 3.81 -1.68 -4.35
C LYS A 28 2.79 -0.78 -5.05
N SER A 29 2.40 0.31 -4.41
CA SER A 29 1.39 1.23 -4.92
C SER A 29 1.85 1.96 -6.19
N ILE A 30 3.13 2.30 -6.27
CA ILE A 30 3.75 2.92 -7.45
C ILE A 30 3.93 1.87 -8.56
N SER A 31 4.32 0.64 -8.23
CA SER A 31 4.46 -0.47 -9.19
C SER A 31 3.14 -0.77 -9.91
N HIS A 32 2.01 -0.86 -9.19
CA HIS A 32 0.69 -0.99 -9.83
C HIS A 32 0.40 0.15 -10.82
N ARG A 33 0.66 1.39 -10.41
CA ARG A 33 0.44 2.57 -11.25
C ARG A 33 1.36 2.58 -12.47
N ALA A 34 2.62 2.19 -12.29
CA ALA A 34 3.57 2.09 -13.38
C ALA A 34 3.10 1.11 -14.47
N ILE A 35 2.57 -0.06 -14.07
CA ILE A 35 1.97 -1.03 -14.99
C ILE A 35 0.77 -0.41 -15.72
N ILE A 36 -0.18 0.15 -14.95
CA ILE A 36 -1.44 0.67 -15.49
C ILE A 36 -1.21 1.86 -16.43
N LEU A 37 -0.39 2.83 -16.04
CA LEU A 37 -0.10 3.98 -16.89
C LEU A 37 0.71 3.59 -18.13
N SER A 38 1.66 2.66 -17.99
CA SER A 38 2.44 2.17 -19.11
C SER A 38 1.58 1.45 -20.16
N MET A 39 0.55 0.69 -19.73
CA MET A 39 -0.31 -0.03 -20.68
C MET A 39 -1.17 0.91 -21.55
N ILE A 40 -1.59 2.05 -21.00
CA ILE A 40 -2.42 3.05 -21.69
C ILE A 40 -1.61 4.24 -22.25
N ALA A 41 -0.30 4.24 -22.09
CA ALA A 41 0.61 5.19 -22.74
C ALA A 41 0.93 4.76 -24.18
N GLU A 42 1.31 5.69 -25.03
CA GLU A 42 1.86 5.37 -26.34
C GLU A 42 3.37 5.08 -26.24
N GLY A 43 3.78 3.97 -26.85
CA GLY A 43 5.20 3.61 -26.94
C GLY A 43 5.65 2.65 -25.83
N ARG A 44 6.93 2.73 -25.46
CA ARG A 44 7.56 1.80 -24.52
C ARG A 44 7.88 2.50 -23.21
N THR A 45 7.61 1.81 -22.10
CA THR A 45 8.08 2.19 -20.77
C THR A 45 9.01 1.11 -20.24
N ARG A 46 10.17 1.50 -19.72
CA ARG A 46 11.09 0.63 -18.99
C ARG A 46 11.02 0.98 -17.52
N ILE A 47 10.59 0.01 -16.71
CA ILE A 47 10.34 0.19 -15.28
C ILE A 47 11.45 -0.53 -14.52
N HIS A 48 12.29 0.23 -13.81
CA HIS A 48 13.34 -0.29 -12.94
C HIS A 48 12.83 -0.41 -11.53
N ASN A 49 13.32 -1.41 -10.80
CA ASN A 49 12.95 -1.70 -9.40
C ASN A 49 11.44 -1.88 -9.20
N ILE A 50 10.73 -2.46 -10.17
CA ILE A 50 9.32 -2.83 -9.99
C ILE A 50 9.22 -3.93 -8.94
N LEU A 51 8.25 -3.84 -8.05
CA LEU A 51 8.00 -4.90 -7.07
C LEU A 51 7.53 -6.17 -7.80
N ASP A 52 8.20 -7.29 -7.56
CA ASP A 52 7.77 -8.62 -7.99
C ASP A 52 7.05 -9.31 -6.82
N SER A 53 5.75 -9.18 -6.75
CA SER A 53 4.91 -9.75 -5.71
C SER A 53 3.62 -10.32 -6.29
N SER A 54 2.92 -11.14 -5.51
CA SER A 54 1.63 -11.70 -5.94
C SER A 54 0.65 -10.61 -6.41
N ASP A 55 0.55 -9.50 -5.68
CA ASP A 55 -0.35 -8.40 -6.02
C ASP A 55 0.02 -7.70 -7.34
N THR A 56 1.29 -7.35 -7.52
CA THR A 56 1.75 -6.63 -8.73
C THR A 56 1.67 -7.53 -9.97
N ASN A 57 1.90 -8.84 -9.80
CA ASN A 57 1.74 -9.82 -10.86
C ASN A 57 0.28 -9.95 -11.33
N LYS A 58 -0.72 -9.72 -10.45
CA LYS A 58 -2.13 -9.63 -10.88
C LYS A 58 -2.39 -8.44 -11.82
N SER A 59 -1.81 -7.27 -11.53
CA SER A 59 -1.89 -6.12 -12.46
C SER A 59 -1.20 -6.41 -13.79
N LEU A 60 -0.05 -7.06 -13.76
CA LEU A 60 0.68 -7.42 -14.98
C LEU A 60 -0.11 -8.41 -15.85
N ASN A 61 -0.69 -9.44 -15.23
CA ASN A 61 -1.52 -10.43 -15.90
C ASN A 61 -2.79 -9.78 -16.49
N ALA A 62 -3.43 -8.86 -15.76
CA ALA A 62 -4.57 -8.11 -16.30
C ALA A 62 -4.17 -7.28 -17.53
N ALA A 63 -3.01 -6.61 -17.51
CA ALA A 63 -2.50 -5.88 -18.67
C ALA A 63 -2.22 -6.82 -19.87
N ILE A 64 -1.65 -8.00 -19.62
CA ILE A 64 -1.39 -9.01 -20.67
C ILE A 64 -2.73 -9.50 -21.27
N ASN A 65 -3.72 -9.81 -20.43
CA ASN A 65 -5.05 -10.24 -20.89
C ASN A 65 -5.76 -9.15 -21.73
N LEU A 66 -5.48 -7.87 -21.44
CA LEU A 66 -5.95 -6.73 -22.24
C LEU A 66 -5.10 -6.49 -23.50
N GLY A 67 -4.22 -7.42 -23.86
CA GLY A 67 -3.44 -7.43 -25.10
C GLY A 67 -2.16 -6.60 -25.07
N ILE A 68 -1.62 -6.29 -23.89
CA ILE A 68 -0.38 -5.53 -23.73
C ILE A 68 0.83 -6.48 -23.70
N GLU A 69 1.88 -6.10 -24.42
CA GLU A 69 3.15 -6.81 -24.42
C GLU A 69 3.99 -6.36 -23.22
N CYS A 70 4.27 -7.33 -22.30
CA CYS A 70 5.07 -7.12 -21.11
C CYS A 70 6.26 -8.10 -21.15
N LYS A 71 7.50 -7.60 -20.98
CA LYS A 71 8.71 -8.42 -21.01
C LYS A 71 9.61 -8.10 -19.82
N LYS A 72 9.86 -9.09 -18.98
CA LYS A 72 10.88 -9.00 -17.93
C LYS A 72 12.26 -9.16 -18.59
N LYS A 73 13.15 -8.22 -18.33
CA LYS A 73 14.54 -8.20 -18.78
C LYS A 73 15.46 -8.01 -17.57
N ASP A 74 16.76 -8.22 -17.77
CA ASP A 74 17.74 -8.00 -16.71
C ASP A 74 17.68 -6.57 -16.20
N GLY A 75 17.24 -6.40 -14.95
CA GLY A 75 17.17 -5.11 -14.25
C GLY A 75 15.95 -4.24 -14.53
N PHE A 76 15.02 -4.62 -15.43
CA PHE A 76 13.80 -3.84 -15.67
C PHE A 76 12.66 -4.66 -16.29
N MET A 77 11.44 -4.15 -16.15
CA MET A 77 10.25 -4.59 -16.88
C MET A 77 10.00 -3.64 -18.06
N GLU A 78 9.89 -4.18 -19.28
CA GLU A 78 9.50 -3.40 -20.46
C GLU A 78 8.02 -3.64 -20.77
N ILE A 79 7.23 -2.57 -20.81
CA ILE A 79 5.82 -2.58 -21.19
C ILE A 79 5.64 -1.76 -22.45
N ARG A 80 4.99 -2.36 -23.47
CA ARG A 80 4.66 -1.67 -24.71
C ARG A 80 3.19 -1.27 -24.68
N GLY A 81 2.95 -0.03 -24.29
CA GLY A 81 1.61 0.54 -24.25
C GLY A 81 1.05 0.82 -25.64
N LYS A 82 -0.27 0.89 -25.73
CA LYS A 82 -1.03 1.02 -26.97
C LYS A 82 -1.93 2.25 -27.02
N GLY A 83 -1.68 3.23 -26.13
CA GLY A 83 -2.54 4.40 -26.00
C GLY A 83 -3.87 4.10 -25.28
N LEU A 84 -4.64 5.13 -25.06
CA LEU A 84 -5.88 5.08 -24.26
C LEU A 84 -6.90 4.05 -24.79
N TYR A 85 -7.02 3.91 -26.10
CA TYR A 85 -8.04 3.07 -26.76
C TYR A 85 -7.47 1.80 -27.42
N GLY A 86 -6.19 1.47 -27.15
CA GLY A 86 -5.54 0.33 -27.77
C GLY A 86 -5.67 -1.00 -27.02
N LEU A 87 -6.42 -1.03 -25.91
CA LEU A 87 -6.70 -2.25 -25.15
C LEU A 87 -7.66 -3.15 -25.92
N LYS A 88 -7.58 -4.45 -25.67
CA LYS A 88 -8.43 -5.48 -26.28
C LYS A 88 -9.35 -6.09 -25.25
N ASP A 89 -10.50 -6.58 -25.71
CA ASP A 89 -11.38 -7.43 -24.91
C ASP A 89 -10.57 -8.60 -24.32
N PRO A 90 -10.57 -8.78 -22.99
CA PRO A 90 -9.83 -9.87 -22.36
C PRO A 90 -10.40 -11.26 -22.66
N GLY A 91 -11.66 -11.36 -23.14
CA GLY A 91 -12.35 -12.62 -23.43
C GLY A 91 -12.54 -13.53 -22.21
N GLN A 92 -12.15 -13.08 -21.04
CA GLN A 92 -12.22 -13.80 -19.77
C GLN A 92 -12.28 -12.84 -18.59
N GLU A 93 -12.62 -13.37 -17.43
CA GLU A 93 -12.61 -12.62 -16.18
C GLU A 93 -11.19 -12.14 -15.82
N LEU A 94 -11.08 -10.90 -15.34
CA LEU A 94 -9.87 -10.31 -14.79
C LEU A 94 -9.83 -10.57 -13.28
N PHE A 95 -9.02 -11.55 -12.87
CA PHE A 95 -8.90 -11.95 -11.48
C PHE A 95 -7.75 -11.22 -10.77
N PHE A 96 -8.06 -10.44 -9.74
CA PHE A 96 -7.10 -9.58 -9.03
C PHE A 96 -6.57 -10.17 -7.70
N GLY A 97 -6.95 -11.42 -7.34
CA GLY A 97 -6.56 -12.01 -6.06
C GLY A 97 -6.99 -11.15 -4.88
N ASN A 98 -6.07 -10.77 -4.00
CA ASN A 98 -6.32 -9.88 -2.85
C ASN A 98 -6.04 -8.39 -3.16
N SER A 99 -5.64 -8.04 -4.39
CA SER A 99 -5.19 -6.70 -4.73
C SER A 99 -6.32 -5.69 -4.96
N GLY A 100 -6.82 -5.09 -3.90
CA GLY A 100 -7.82 -4.02 -4.00
C GLY A 100 -7.30 -2.76 -4.70
N THR A 101 -5.99 -2.52 -4.73
CA THR A 101 -5.40 -1.42 -5.52
C THR A 101 -5.55 -1.69 -7.00
N SER A 102 -5.17 -2.88 -7.47
CA SER A 102 -5.32 -3.26 -8.88
C SER A 102 -6.77 -3.12 -9.33
N MET A 103 -7.68 -3.82 -8.69
CA MET A 103 -9.09 -3.83 -9.09
C MET A 103 -9.65 -2.41 -9.20
N ARG A 104 -9.48 -1.57 -8.16
CA ARG A 104 -10.04 -0.22 -8.15
C ARG A 104 -9.44 0.72 -9.20
N LEU A 105 -8.16 0.62 -9.48
CA LEU A 105 -7.52 1.42 -10.52
C LEU A 105 -7.93 0.95 -11.92
N PHE A 106 -8.00 -0.38 -12.15
CA PHE A 106 -8.50 -0.93 -13.41
C PHE A 106 -9.95 -0.54 -13.69
N MET A 107 -10.82 -0.43 -12.66
CA MET A 107 -12.17 0.11 -12.86
C MET A 107 -12.15 1.48 -13.57
N GLY A 108 -11.22 2.37 -13.19
CA GLY A 108 -11.09 3.70 -13.81
C GLY A 108 -10.71 3.64 -15.29
N VAL A 109 -9.79 2.75 -15.66
CA VAL A 109 -9.37 2.57 -17.07
C VAL A 109 -10.44 1.86 -17.90
N LEU A 110 -11.02 0.79 -17.35
CA LEU A 110 -11.99 -0.04 -18.06
C LEU A 110 -13.34 0.64 -18.24
N ALA A 111 -13.69 1.60 -17.37
CA ALA A 111 -14.91 2.41 -17.48
C ALA A 111 -15.07 3.12 -18.83
N ALA A 112 -13.97 3.36 -19.55
CA ALA A 112 -13.95 4.08 -20.81
C ALA A 112 -13.72 3.18 -22.05
N GLN A 113 -13.59 1.87 -21.86
CA GLN A 113 -13.33 0.96 -22.98
C GLN A 113 -14.61 0.58 -23.73
N LYS A 114 -14.45 0.10 -24.98
CA LYS A 114 -15.55 -0.27 -25.87
C LYS A 114 -15.90 -1.76 -25.85
N PHE A 115 -15.46 -2.46 -24.83
CA PHE A 115 -15.75 -3.88 -24.56
C PHE A 115 -16.18 -4.08 -23.10
N SER A 116 -16.85 -5.18 -22.81
CA SER A 116 -17.25 -5.54 -21.46
C SER A 116 -16.11 -6.21 -20.71
N SER A 117 -16.07 -6.03 -19.38
CA SER A 117 -15.07 -6.66 -18.53
C SER A 117 -15.69 -7.10 -17.21
N THR A 118 -15.39 -8.34 -16.79
CA THR A 118 -15.73 -8.85 -15.46
C THR A 118 -14.50 -8.80 -14.57
N LEU A 119 -14.64 -8.24 -13.37
CA LEU A 119 -13.56 -8.09 -12.39
C LEU A 119 -13.93 -8.85 -11.13
N SER A 120 -13.00 -9.69 -10.63
CA SER A 120 -13.17 -10.43 -9.38
C SER A 120 -11.88 -10.52 -8.59
N GLY A 121 -11.99 -11.00 -7.37
CA GLY A 121 -10.87 -11.29 -6.49
C GLY A 121 -11.11 -12.55 -5.66
N ASP A 122 -10.25 -12.76 -4.67
CA ASP A 122 -10.48 -13.78 -3.65
C ASP A 122 -11.64 -13.37 -2.70
N SER A 123 -11.99 -14.25 -1.77
CA SER A 123 -13.08 -14.00 -0.82
C SER A 123 -12.88 -12.72 0.00
N SER A 124 -11.62 -12.42 0.37
CA SER A 124 -11.28 -11.21 1.11
C SER A 124 -11.44 -9.95 0.26
N LEU A 125 -11.00 -9.95 -1.01
CA LEU A 125 -11.18 -8.79 -1.89
C LEU A 125 -12.64 -8.61 -2.26
N ASN A 126 -13.37 -9.68 -2.54
CA ASN A 126 -14.78 -9.63 -2.90
C ASN A 126 -15.68 -9.16 -1.74
N SER A 127 -15.23 -9.26 -0.49
CA SER A 127 -15.97 -8.70 0.66
C SER A 127 -15.73 -7.19 0.89
N ARG A 128 -14.80 -6.56 0.15
CA ARG A 128 -14.50 -5.13 0.32
C ARG A 128 -15.43 -4.25 -0.51
N PRO A 129 -15.86 -3.08 0.01
CA PRO A 129 -16.78 -2.20 -0.70
C PRO A 129 -16.14 -1.62 -1.96
N MET A 130 -16.81 -1.80 -3.12
CA MET A 130 -16.41 -1.25 -4.42
C MET A 130 -17.26 -0.06 -4.85
N GLU A 131 -18.45 0.12 -4.25
CA GLU A 131 -19.39 1.20 -4.57
C GLU A 131 -18.76 2.60 -4.42
N ARG A 132 -17.84 2.77 -3.47
CA ARG A 132 -17.09 4.04 -3.28
C ARG A 132 -16.30 4.46 -4.52
N VAL A 133 -15.95 3.52 -5.42
CA VAL A 133 -15.29 3.76 -6.70
C VAL A 133 -16.31 3.82 -7.83
N ALA A 134 -17.30 2.93 -7.83
CA ALA A 134 -18.32 2.85 -8.88
C ALA A 134 -19.20 4.10 -8.94
N VAL A 135 -19.62 4.65 -7.79
CA VAL A 135 -20.47 5.86 -7.75
C VAL A 135 -19.87 7.04 -8.51
N PRO A 136 -18.64 7.49 -8.24
CA PRO A 136 -18.08 8.59 -9.03
C PRO A 136 -17.85 8.22 -10.50
N LEU A 137 -17.49 6.98 -10.83
CA LEU A 137 -17.33 6.55 -12.23
C LEU A 137 -18.66 6.53 -12.97
N ARG A 138 -19.75 6.08 -12.35
CA ARG A 138 -21.10 6.16 -12.94
C ARG A 138 -21.52 7.61 -13.18
N LYS A 139 -21.17 8.56 -12.30
CA LYS A 139 -21.39 9.99 -12.54
C LYS A 139 -20.60 10.51 -13.75
N MET A 140 -19.46 9.89 -14.07
CA MET A 140 -18.70 10.17 -15.28
C MET A 140 -19.28 9.50 -16.54
N GLY A 141 -20.36 8.72 -16.43
CA GLY A 141 -21.00 8.02 -17.55
C GLY A 141 -20.60 6.54 -17.68
N ALA A 142 -19.86 5.98 -16.74
CA ALA A 142 -19.53 4.56 -16.76
C ALA A 142 -20.76 3.69 -16.43
N HIS A 143 -20.89 2.55 -17.13
CA HIS A 143 -21.90 1.55 -16.82
C HIS A 143 -21.24 0.39 -16.04
N ILE A 144 -21.48 0.36 -14.73
CA ILE A 144 -20.88 -0.61 -13.79
C ILE A 144 -21.99 -1.27 -12.98
N GLU A 145 -22.04 -2.61 -13.00
CA GLU A 145 -22.97 -3.41 -12.21
C GLU A 145 -22.21 -4.30 -11.21
N MET A 146 -22.81 -4.49 -10.04
CA MET A 146 -22.30 -5.36 -8.99
C MET A 146 -23.43 -5.72 -8.03
N GLU A 147 -23.29 -6.84 -7.30
CA GLU A 147 -24.23 -7.22 -6.27
C GLU A 147 -23.75 -6.71 -4.89
N ASN A 148 -24.69 -6.16 -4.12
CA ASN A 148 -24.44 -5.73 -2.72
C ASN A 148 -23.19 -4.86 -2.54
N ASP A 149 -22.86 -4.00 -3.51
CA ASP A 149 -21.71 -3.07 -3.48
C ASP A 149 -20.33 -3.74 -3.52
N HIS A 150 -20.24 -5.02 -3.88
CA HIS A 150 -19.06 -5.85 -3.83
C HIS A 150 -18.72 -6.49 -5.19
N ALA A 151 -17.49 -6.97 -5.33
CA ALA A 151 -17.11 -7.81 -6.44
C ALA A 151 -17.67 -9.25 -6.27
N PRO A 152 -17.90 -10.03 -7.37
CA PRO A 152 -17.59 -9.70 -8.77
C PRO A 152 -18.39 -8.53 -9.30
N LEU A 153 -17.77 -7.73 -10.17
CA LEU A 153 -18.44 -6.61 -10.82
C LEU A 153 -18.25 -6.64 -12.34
N GLN A 154 -19.21 -6.07 -13.05
CA GLN A 154 -19.22 -5.99 -14.49
C GLN A 154 -19.17 -4.54 -14.94
N ILE A 155 -18.29 -4.26 -15.90
CA ILE A 155 -18.16 -2.96 -16.54
C ILE A 155 -18.53 -3.15 -18.00
N TYR A 156 -19.54 -2.41 -18.45
CA TYR A 156 -20.03 -2.44 -19.83
C TYR A 156 -19.46 -1.28 -20.64
N PRO A 157 -19.43 -1.38 -21.96
CA PRO A 157 -19.04 -0.27 -22.84
C PRO A 157 -19.83 0.99 -22.53
N SER A 158 -19.14 2.11 -22.42
CA SER A 158 -19.77 3.43 -22.24
C SER A 158 -19.67 4.23 -23.52
N ASP A 159 -20.73 4.96 -23.87
CA ASP A 159 -20.75 5.80 -25.08
C ASP A 159 -19.74 6.93 -24.93
N GLN A 160 -19.73 7.56 -23.77
CA GLN A 160 -18.87 8.70 -23.49
C GLN A 160 -18.59 8.84 -22.00
N ILE A 161 -17.34 9.15 -21.66
CA ILE A 161 -16.96 9.58 -20.32
C ILE A 161 -16.94 11.11 -20.30
N ILE A 162 -17.57 11.69 -19.29
CA ILE A 162 -17.63 13.14 -19.05
C ILE A 162 -16.80 13.54 -17.83
N GLY A 163 -16.24 14.74 -17.86
CA GLY A 163 -15.58 15.32 -16.70
C GLY A 163 -16.58 15.70 -15.61
N ILE A 164 -16.17 15.61 -14.37
CA ILE A 164 -17.00 15.92 -13.21
C ILE A 164 -16.32 16.92 -12.27
N GLN A 165 -17.13 17.67 -11.55
CA GLN A 165 -16.67 18.37 -10.37
C GLN A 165 -17.15 17.61 -9.12
N GLN A 166 -16.21 17.04 -8.37
CA GLN A 166 -16.51 16.14 -7.27
C GLN A 166 -15.67 16.45 -6.04
N ARG A 167 -16.33 16.62 -4.88
CA ARG A 167 -15.66 16.60 -3.60
C ARG A 167 -15.59 15.15 -3.11
N LEU A 168 -14.38 14.67 -2.81
CA LEU A 168 -14.20 13.34 -2.26
C LEU A 168 -14.73 13.30 -0.82
N SER A 169 -15.72 12.45 -0.57
CA SER A 169 -16.33 12.27 0.75
C SER A 169 -15.41 11.52 1.72
N VAL A 170 -14.56 10.64 1.16
CA VAL A 170 -13.62 9.82 1.92
C VAL A 170 -12.20 10.09 1.41
N PRO A 171 -11.20 10.26 2.28
CA PRO A 171 -9.80 10.48 1.88
C PRO A 171 -9.16 9.17 1.38
N SER A 172 -9.59 8.70 0.20
CA SER A 172 -9.10 7.49 -0.44
C SER A 172 -8.27 7.81 -1.69
N ALA A 173 -6.97 7.50 -1.64
CA ALA A 173 -6.10 7.62 -2.80
C ALA A 173 -6.52 6.69 -3.95
N GLN A 174 -7.12 5.53 -3.66
CA GLN A 174 -7.57 4.59 -4.69
C GLN A 174 -8.79 5.12 -5.45
N VAL A 175 -9.78 5.67 -4.74
CA VAL A 175 -10.95 6.33 -5.35
C VAL A 175 -10.50 7.49 -6.23
N LYS A 176 -9.65 8.36 -5.67
CA LYS A 176 -9.06 9.48 -6.41
C LYS A 176 -8.35 9.00 -7.68
N SER A 177 -7.49 7.99 -7.57
CA SER A 177 -6.76 7.44 -8.72
C SER A 177 -7.66 6.88 -9.80
N ALA A 178 -8.72 6.13 -9.43
CA ALA A 178 -9.68 5.61 -10.39
C ALA A 178 -10.38 6.71 -11.18
N ILE A 179 -10.80 7.79 -10.51
CA ILE A 179 -11.42 8.95 -11.17
C ILE A 179 -10.41 9.66 -12.10
N LEU A 180 -9.17 9.85 -11.67
CA LEU A 180 -8.12 10.48 -12.50
C LEU A 180 -7.80 9.64 -13.75
N LEU A 181 -7.79 8.32 -13.63
CA LEU A 181 -7.59 7.42 -14.77
C LEU A 181 -8.76 7.47 -15.76
N ALA A 182 -10.01 7.51 -15.27
CA ALA A 182 -11.18 7.70 -16.12
C ALA A 182 -11.21 9.09 -16.77
N ALA A 183 -10.73 10.13 -16.07
CA ALA A 183 -10.68 11.50 -16.56
C ALA A 183 -9.77 11.69 -17.79
N LEU A 184 -8.79 10.80 -18.01
CA LEU A 184 -7.98 10.79 -19.25
C LEU A 184 -8.82 10.61 -20.51
N TYR A 185 -9.99 9.99 -20.40
CA TYR A 185 -10.93 9.71 -21.49
C TYR A 185 -12.07 10.72 -21.56
N ALA A 186 -12.18 11.61 -20.58
CA ALA A 186 -13.33 12.49 -20.47
C ALA A 186 -13.28 13.62 -21.49
N ASN A 187 -14.44 13.95 -22.10
CA ASN A 187 -14.57 15.04 -23.07
C ASN A 187 -14.50 16.46 -22.49
N SER A 188 -14.43 16.57 -21.17
CA SER A 188 -14.35 17.82 -20.43
C SER A 188 -13.46 17.66 -19.19
N LYS A 189 -13.04 18.79 -18.60
CA LYS A 189 -12.15 18.76 -17.42
C LYS A 189 -12.84 18.11 -16.22
N THR A 190 -12.07 17.37 -15.44
CA THR A 190 -12.47 16.87 -14.13
C THR A 190 -11.78 17.70 -13.04
N VAL A 191 -12.56 18.11 -12.03
CA VAL A 191 -12.08 18.85 -10.87
C VAL A 191 -12.39 18.05 -9.61
N LEU A 192 -11.35 17.63 -8.91
CA LEU A 192 -11.50 16.91 -7.64
C LEU A 192 -11.05 17.81 -6.49
N SER A 193 -11.87 17.93 -5.44
CA SER A 193 -11.47 18.56 -4.19
C SER A 193 -11.45 17.55 -3.04
N THR A 194 -10.51 17.72 -2.12
CA THR A 194 -10.36 16.83 -0.96
C THR A 194 -10.31 17.63 0.34
N SER A 195 -10.89 17.07 1.41
CA SER A 195 -10.82 17.66 2.76
C SER A 195 -9.58 17.21 3.54
N SER A 196 -8.84 16.23 3.02
CA SER A 196 -7.66 15.66 3.66
C SER A 196 -6.64 15.23 2.61
N VAL A 197 -5.38 15.43 2.89
CA VAL A 197 -4.28 15.01 2.02
C VAL A 197 -4.28 13.49 1.90
N THR A 198 -4.26 13.00 0.66
CA THR A 198 -4.05 11.58 0.34
C THR A 198 -2.82 11.44 -0.54
N ARG A 199 -2.30 10.21 -0.67
CA ARG A 199 -1.16 9.91 -1.56
C ARG A 199 -1.37 10.47 -2.95
N ASN A 200 -0.36 11.11 -3.50
CA ASN A 200 -0.39 11.80 -4.80
C ASN A 200 0.46 11.09 -5.87
N HIS A 201 0.75 9.81 -5.72
CA HIS A 201 1.54 9.04 -6.68
C HIS A 201 0.94 9.06 -8.10
N THR A 202 -0.40 9.01 -8.21
CA THR A 202 -1.07 9.05 -9.52
C THR A 202 -0.86 10.38 -10.21
N GLU A 203 -0.98 11.48 -9.48
CA GLU A 203 -0.77 12.83 -9.99
C GLU A 203 0.66 13.03 -10.50
N LEU A 204 1.65 12.69 -9.66
CA LEU A 204 3.07 12.79 -10.01
C LEU A 204 3.44 11.92 -11.21
N MET A 205 2.90 10.71 -11.27
CA MET A 205 3.15 9.82 -12.40
C MET A 205 2.46 10.28 -13.67
N LEU A 206 1.21 10.77 -13.60
CA LEU A 206 0.52 11.35 -14.75
C LEU A 206 1.30 12.52 -15.36
N GLU A 207 1.86 13.42 -14.53
CA GLU A 207 2.76 14.47 -15.00
C GLU A 207 3.97 13.90 -15.74
N SER A 208 4.60 12.85 -15.18
CA SER A 208 5.78 12.21 -15.79
C SER A 208 5.47 11.54 -17.12
N PHE A 209 4.24 11.02 -17.29
CA PHE A 209 3.77 10.46 -18.56
C PHE A 209 3.27 11.54 -19.54
N GLY A 210 3.39 12.83 -19.20
CA GLY A 210 3.09 13.97 -20.07
C GLY A 210 1.64 14.46 -20.00
N CYS A 211 0.84 13.98 -19.04
CA CYS A 211 -0.51 14.46 -18.83
C CYS A 211 -0.53 15.89 -18.31
N LYS A 212 -1.45 16.71 -18.82
CA LYS A 212 -1.74 18.06 -18.31
C LYS A 212 -2.60 17.98 -17.07
N ILE A 213 -1.99 17.88 -15.91
CA ILE A 213 -2.63 17.86 -14.61
C ILE A 213 -2.11 19.00 -13.74
N ARG A 214 -2.98 19.69 -12.99
CA ARG A 214 -2.60 20.64 -11.95
C ARG A 214 -3.12 20.11 -10.63
N HIS A 215 -2.28 20.05 -9.63
CA HIS A 215 -2.68 19.56 -8.33
C HIS A 215 -1.99 20.29 -7.18
N ASN A 216 -2.71 20.40 -6.07
CA ASN A 216 -2.20 20.78 -4.77
C ASN A 216 -2.87 19.91 -3.68
N GLU A 217 -2.67 20.22 -2.41
CA GLU A 217 -3.23 19.44 -1.31
C GLU A 217 -4.77 19.44 -1.26
N GLN A 218 -5.46 20.39 -1.89
CA GLN A 218 -6.92 20.59 -1.78
C GLN A 218 -7.66 20.31 -3.08
N GLU A 219 -7.04 20.55 -4.22
CA GLU A 219 -7.69 20.49 -5.53
C GLU A 219 -6.79 19.83 -6.58
N ILE A 220 -7.42 19.07 -7.47
CA ILE A 220 -6.78 18.45 -8.63
C ILE A 220 -7.64 18.74 -9.84
N ILE A 221 -7.02 19.26 -10.90
CA ILE A 221 -7.65 19.56 -12.18
C ILE A 221 -6.93 18.77 -13.26
N ILE A 222 -7.69 17.95 -13.98
CA ILE A 222 -7.18 17.12 -15.08
C ILE A 222 -8.08 17.27 -16.29
N GLU A 223 -7.48 17.30 -17.48
CA GLU A 223 -8.14 17.31 -18.77
C GLU A 223 -7.78 16.02 -19.53
N GLN A 224 -8.57 15.70 -20.55
CA GLN A 224 -8.24 14.62 -21.47
C GLN A 224 -6.82 14.76 -22.00
N GLY A 225 -6.08 13.66 -22.06
CA GLY A 225 -4.72 13.71 -22.55
C GLY A 225 -4.13 12.34 -22.82
N GLU A 226 -3.34 12.26 -23.89
CA GLU A 226 -2.55 11.09 -24.22
C GLU A 226 -1.34 11.00 -23.29
N LEU A 227 -0.95 9.78 -22.95
CA LEU A 227 0.25 9.48 -22.18
C LEU A 227 1.35 8.98 -23.09
N LYS A 228 2.59 9.30 -22.77
CA LYS A 228 3.79 8.85 -23.51
C LYS A 228 4.62 7.91 -22.64
N GLY A 229 5.11 6.83 -23.23
CA GLY A 229 6.01 5.89 -22.58
C GLY A 229 7.32 6.55 -22.12
N ILE A 230 7.86 6.08 -21.01
CA ILE A 230 9.05 6.61 -20.34
C ILE A 230 10.22 5.65 -20.50
N ASN A 231 11.36 6.10 -21.03
CA ASN A 231 12.52 5.26 -21.27
C ASN A 231 13.19 4.70 -20.00
N ALA A 232 13.07 5.39 -18.88
CA ALA A 232 13.59 4.95 -17.58
C ALA A 232 12.71 5.48 -16.45
N LEU A 233 11.80 4.65 -15.97
CA LEU A 233 10.94 4.91 -14.81
C LEU A 233 11.48 4.09 -13.63
N THR A 234 12.10 4.72 -12.66
CA THR A 234 12.61 4.02 -11.46
C THR A 234 11.62 4.10 -10.33
N ILE A 235 11.20 2.95 -9.80
CA ILE A 235 10.32 2.88 -8.63
C ILE A 235 11.18 3.03 -7.38
N PRO A 236 10.90 4.01 -6.49
CA PRO A 236 11.59 4.10 -5.20
C PRO A 236 11.26 2.90 -4.31
N GLY A 237 12.13 2.61 -3.35
CA GLY A 237 11.87 1.57 -2.35
C GLY A 237 10.59 1.85 -1.54
N ASP A 238 9.84 0.80 -1.23
CA ASP A 238 8.54 0.91 -0.54
C ASP A 238 8.69 1.43 0.87
N PHE A 239 8.12 2.59 1.13
CA PHE A 239 8.12 3.18 2.47
C PHE A 239 7.40 2.30 3.50
N SER A 240 6.33 1.59 3.12
CA SER A 240 5.64 0.66 4.02
C SER A 240 6.55 -0.51 4.42
N SER A 241 7.27 -1.09 3.46
CA SER A 241 8.26 -2.16 3.75
C SER A 241 9.39 -1.64 4.64
N ALA A 242 9.92 -0.45 4.35
CA ALA A 242 10.94 0.20 5.19
C ALA A 242 10.45 0.43 6.63
N SER A 243 9.15 0.71 6.82
CA SER A 243 8.58 1.02 8.14
C SER A 243 8.70 -0.12 9.15
N PHE A 244 8.66 -1.39 8.69
CA PHE A 244 8.90 -2.55 9.57
C PHE A 244 10.34 -2.56 10.08
N LEU A 245 11.31 -2.35 9.21
CA LEU A 245 12.73 -2.28 9.58
C LEU A 245 13.02 -1.09 10.50
N ILE A 246 12.40 0.06 10.21
CA ILE A 246 12.52 1.28 11.02
C ILE A 246 12.05 0.98 12.45
N LEU A 247 10.85 0.43 12.63
CA LEU A 247 10.34 0.18 13.97
C LEU A 247 11.13 -0.92 14.68
N ALA A 248 11.43 -2.03 14.01
CA ALA A 248 12.21 -3.12 14.59
C ALA A 248 13.55 -2.60 15.15
N SER A 249 14.31 -1.82 14.35
CA SER A 249 15.58 -1.23 14.81
C SER A 249 15.39 -0.17 15.91
N LEU A 250 14.27 0.53 15.93
CA LEU A 250 14.01 1.58 16.92
C LEU A 250 13.75 0.99 18.32
N ILE A 251 13.02 -0.15 18.39
CA ILE A 251 12.61 -0.79 19.64
C ILE A 251 13.60 -1.86 20.14
N ALA A 252 14.45 -2.42 19.27
CA ALA A 252 15.50 -3.35 19.64
C ALA A 252 16.68 -2.62 20.30
N LYS A 253 17.33 -3.27 21.28
CA LYS A 253 18.49 -2.68 21.97
C LYS A 253 19.70 -2.56 21.04
N ASP A 254 20.53 -1.54 21.26
CA ASP A 254 21.84 -1.34 20.62
C ASP A 254 21.81 -1.48 19.09
N SER A 255 20.71 -1.05 18.48
CA SER A 255 20.42 -1.24 17.06
C SER A 255 20.65 0.04 16.26
N GLN A 256 21.14 -0.15 15.03
CA GLN A 256 21.31 0.93 14.06
C GLN A 256 21.25 0.39 12.64
N ILE A 257 20.36 0.94 11.81
CA ILE A 257 20.26 0.59 10.39
C ILE A 257 20.34 1.82 9.48
N ILE A 258 20.72 1.57 8.24
CA ILE A 258 20.64 2.53 7.13
C ILE A 258 19.83 1.90 6.02
N ILE A 259 18.72 2.53 5.63
CA ILE A 259 17.86 2.08 4.55
C ILE A 259 18.03 3.05 3.38
N LYS A 260 18.45 2.53 2.21
CA LYS A 260 18.73 3.33 1.01
C LYS A 260 17.57 3.31 0.02
N ASN A 261 17.51 4.33 -0.82
CA ASN A 261 16.59 4.47 -1.95
C ASN A 261 15.10 4.36 -1.58
N VAL A 262 14.71 4.78 -0.36
CA VAL A 262 13.34 4.73 0.12
C VAL A 262 12.54 5.92 -0.40
N GLY A 263 11.29 5.70 -0.80
CA GLY A 263 10.35 6.77 -1.12
C GLY A 263 10.08 7.66 0.09
N LEU A 264 10.33 8.96 -0.05
CA LEU A 264 10.15 9.97 1.00
C LEU A 264 9.04 10.96 0.67
N ASN A 265 8.03 10.54 -0.07
CA ASN A 265 6.89 11.39 -0.42
C ASN A 265 6.22 11.96 0.84
N PRO A 266 6.05 13.29 0.96
CA PRO A 266 5.48 13.94 2.14
C PRO A 266 4.06 13.47 2.49
N THR A 267 3.32 12.95 1.52
CA THR A 267 1.97 12.39 1.75
C THR A 267 2.00 10.98 2.36
N ARG A 268 3.18 10.36 2.52
CA ARG A 268 3.40 8.98 2.98
C ARG A 268 4.16 8.87 4.30
N ILE A 269 5.03 9.82 4.59
CA ILE A 269 5.99 9.72 5.70
C ILE A 269 5.43 10.18 7.06
N GLY A 270 4.11 10.17 7.23
CA GLY A 270 3.47 10.50 8.52
C GLY A 270 3.97 9.64 9.67
N PHE A 271 4.25 8.36 9.39
CA PHE A 271 4.82 7.41 10.34
C PHE A 271 6.16 7.88 10.93
N LEU A 272 7.09 8.40 10.11
CA LEU A 272 8.36 8.93 10.60
C LEU A 272 8.14 10.09 11.58
N LYS A 273 7.21 11.00 11.25
CA LYS A 273 6.89 12.14 12.11
C LYS A 273 6.30 11.70 13.44
N ILE A 274 5.42 10.69 13.43
CA ILE A 274 4.85 10.10 14.65
C ILE A 274 5.97 9.52 15.51
N LEU A 275 6.84 8.68 14.96
CA LEU A 275 7.95 8.08 15.72
C LEU A 275 8.93 9.13 16.24
N GLN A 276 9.24 10.17 15.48
CA GLN A 276 10.08 11.29 15.93
C GLN A 276 9.43 12.05 17.09
N MET A 277 8.10 12.28 17.05
CA MET A 277 7.34 12.87 18.16
C MET A 277 7.36 11.99 19.41
N MET A 278 7.41 10.66 19.23
CA MET A 278 7.57 9.69 20.33
C MET A 278 9.00 9.63 20.87
N GLY A 279 9.97 10.37 20.32
CA GLY A 279 11.35 10.39 20.73
C GLY A 279 12.31 9.50 19.90
N GLY A 280 11.82 8.96 18.79
CA GLY A 280 12.61 8.11 17.89
C GLY A 280 13.77 8.86 17.21
N LYS A 281 14.97 8.29 17.27
CA LYS A 281 16.19 8.83 16.63
C LYS A 281 16.25 8.41 15.16
N ILE A 282 15.53 9.13 14.33
CA ILE A 282 15.40 8.91 12.88
C ILE A 282 15.87 10.15 12.14
N THR A 283 16.79 9.97 11.18
CA THR A 283 17.22 11.03 10.26
C THR A 283 17.03 10.61 8.82
N THR A 284 16.65 11.55 7.97
CA THR A 284 16.45 11.35 6.53
C THR A 284 17.36 12.26 5.73
N THR A 285 17.90 11.73 4.63
CA THR A 285 18.66 12.51 3.64
C THR A 285 17.99 12.28 2.28
N VAL A 286 17.53 13.36 1.66
CA VAL A 286 16.89 13.31 0.34
C VAL A 286 17.97 13.25 -0.74
N ASP A 287 17.78 12.40 -1.75
CA ASP A 287 18.67 12.32 -2.89
C ASP A 287 18.51 13.56 -3.78
N PRO A 288 19.61 14.17 -4.25
CA PRO A 288 19.53 15.39 -5.05
C PRO A 288 18.97 15.14 -6.47
N ASN A 289 19.08 13.93 -6.98
CA ASN A 289 18.67 13.55 -8.34
C ASN A 289 17.31 12.83 -8.35
N ASN A 290 16.30 13.41 -7.71
CA ASN A 290 14.96 12.87 -7.74
C ASN A 290 14.30 13.10 -9.12
N SER A 291 13.55 12.08 -9.59
CA SER A 291 12.71 12.19 -10.77
C SER A 291 11.30 12.69 -10.40
N TYR A 292 10.29 11.85 -10.57
CA TYR A 292 8.90 12.19 -10.23
C TYR A 292 8.54 11.95 -8.74
N GLU A 293 9.25 11.07 -8.06
CA GLU A 293 9.06 10.76 -6.63
C GLU A 293 10.31 11.14 -5.84
N ILE A 294 10.09 11.72 -4.66
CA ILE A 294 11.17 12.03 -3.72
C ILE A 294 11.62 10.73 -3.07
N GLN A 295 12.92 10.44 -3.16
CA GLN A 295 13.54 9.30 -2.49
C GLN A 295 14.78 9.72 -1.71
N GLY A 296 15.28 8.82 -0.86
CA GLY A 296 16.48 9.11 -0.09
C GLY A 296 16.86 7.99 0.85
N THR A 297 17.69 8.34 1.82
CA THR A 297 18.23 7.43 2.82
C THR A 297 17.64 7.73 4.20
N ILE A 298 17.24 6.68 4.92
CA ILE A 298 16.76 6.75 6.29
C ILE A 298 17.80 6.10 7.20
N LYS A 299 18.23 6.81 8.26
CA LYS A 299 19.08 6.26 9.34
C LYS A 299 18.28 6.19 10.61
N VAL A 300 18.31 5.05 11.28
CA VAL A 300 17.58 4.78 12.53
C VAL A 300 18.55 4.29 13.59
N LYS A 301 18.37 4.75 14.82
CA LYS A 301 19.05 4.24 16.01
C LYS A 301 18.04 3.87 17.07
N SER A 302 18.32 2.81 17.83
CA SER A 302 17.51 2.40 18.98
C SER A 302 17.19 3.59 19.90
N SER A 303 15.96 3.63 20.39
CA SER A 303 15.44 4.78 21.15
C SER A 303 14.42 4.34 22.18
N GLU A 304 14.40 5.05 23.28
CA GLU A 304 13.30 4.97 24.23
C GLU A 304 12.12 5.83 23.71
N LEU A 305 10.96 5.20 23.54
CA LEU A 305 9.77 5.87 23.05
C LEU A 305 8.88 6.34 24.19
N HIS A 306 8.15 7.43 23.97
CA HIS A 306 7.20 8.01 24.92
C HIS A 306 5.80 8.13 24.30
N GLY A 307 4.78 7.96 25.13
CA GLY A 307 3.38 8.08 24.73
C GLY A 307 3.02 9.49 24.25
N ILE A 308 2.17 9.57 23.23
CA ILE A 308 1.68 10.82 22.63
C ILE A 308 0.21 10.73 22.25
N ASN A 309 -0.44 11.89 22.08
CA ASN A 309 -1.65 11.98 21.30
C ASN A 309 -1.29 12.20 19.83
N VAL A 310 -1.59 11.23 18.96
CA VAL A 310 -1.23 11.30 17.55
C VAL A 310 -2.05 12.39 16.84
N PRO A 311 -1.41 13.39 16.22
CA PRO A 311 -2.12 14.45 15.51
C PRO A 311 -2.98 13.91 14.36
N ARG A 312 -4.24 14.35 14.29
CA ARG A 312 -5.21 13.91 13.27
C ARG A 312 -4.68 14.04 11.83
N ILE A 313 -3.90 15.09 11.54
CA ILE A 313 -3.35 15.33 10.20
C ILE A 313 -2.35 14.26 9.75
N LEU A 314 -1.74 13.53 10.68
CA LEU A 314 -0.77 12.46 10.37
C LEU A 314 -1.46 11.12 10.09
N ILE A 315 -2.72 10.92 10.49
CA ILE A 315 -3.45 9.66 10.30
C ILE A 315 -3.56 9.26 8.82
N PRO A 316 -4.07 10.10 7.90
CA PRO A 316 -4.13 9.74 6.49
C PRO A 316 -2.75 9.53 5.84
N ARG A 317 -1.71 10.22 6.36
CA ARG A 317 -0.33 10.13 5.87
C ARG A 317 0.43 8.89 6.38
N SER A 318 -0.18 8.12 7.29
CA SER A 318 0.39 6.90 7.90
C SER A 318 -0.60 5.75 8.00
N ILE A 319 -1.72 5.82 7.26
CA ILE A 319 -2.85 4.90 7.42
C ILE A 319 -2.45 3.42 7.32
N ASP A 320 -1.53 3.08 6.42
CA ASP A 320 -1.07 1.71 6.25
C ASP A 320 0.02 1.31 7.25
N GLU A 321 0.68 2.26 7.90
CA GLU A 321 1.70 2.07 8.93
C GLU A 321 1.12 2.16 10.36
N LEU A 322 -0.19 2.43 10.53
CA LEU A 322 -0.81 2.52 11.87
C LEU A 322 -0.70 1.23 12.70
N PRO A 323 -0.73 -0.01 12.15
CA PRO A 323 -0.40 -1.20 12.93
C PRO A 323 0.95 -1.10 13.63
N LEU A 324 1.97 -0.55 12.94
CA LEU A 324 3.29 -0.30 13.52
C LEU A 324 3.27 0.84 14.55
N VAL A 325 2.42 1.87 14.38
CA VAL A 325 2.24 2.92 15.40
C VAL A 325 1.61 2.33 16.66
N PHE A 326 0.66 1.41 16.55
CA PHE A 326 0.09 0.71 17.70
C PHE A 326 1.14 -0.13 18.42
N LEU A 327 2.02 -0.83 17.69
CA LEU A 327 3.14 -1.55 18.31
C LEU A 327 4.16 -0.60 18.95
N ALA A 328 4.51 0.52 18.30
CA ALA A 328 5.38 1.53 18.88
C ALA A 328 4.82 2.10 20.20
N ALA A 329 3.50 2.32 20.23
CA ALA A 329 2.78 2.76 21.44
C ALA A 329 2.87 1.72 22.56
N ALA A 330 2.78 0.44 22.24
CA ALA A 330 2.92 -0.65 23.22
C ALA A 330 4.34 -0.73 23.84
N CYS A 331 5.37 -0.32 23.07
CA CYS A 331 6.76 -0.25 23.54
C CYS A 331 7.10 1.09 24.23
N ALA A 332 6.23 2.10 24.18
CA ALA A 332 6.49 3.44 24.69
C ALA A 332 6.27 3.54 26.21
N LYS A 333 6.93 4.48 26.88
CA LYS A 333 6.58 4.86 28.25
C LYS A 333 5.37 5.78 28.25
N GLY A 334 4.33 5.41 28.99
CA GLY A 334 3.10 6.18 29.12
C GLY A 334 2.04 5.79 28.11
N THR A 335 1.04 6.65 27.92
CA THR A 335 -0.17 6.38 27.15
C THR A 335 -0.09 7.03 25.77
N THR A 336 -0.42 6.28 24.72
CA THR A 336 -0.60 6.80 23.36
C THR A 336 -2.05 6.66 22.94
N THR A 337 -2.60 7.74 22.36
CA THR A 337 -3.97 7.76 21.81
C THR A 337 -3.94 8.00 20.32
N ILE A 338 -4.54 7.11 19.55
CA ILE A 338 -4.69 7.18 18.10
C ILE A 338 -6.18 7.16 17.78
N ARG A 339 -6.70 8.19 17.09
CA ARG A 339 -8.10 8.34 16.69
C ARG A 339 -8.21 8.73 15.21
N ASN A 340 -9.42 8.76 14.67
CA ASN A 340 -9.72 9.10 13.28
C ASN A 340 -9.14 8.11 12.24
N ALA A 341 -9.00 6.85 12.60
CA ALA A 341 -8.43 5.79 11.77
C ALA A 341 -9.48 4.76 11.28
N THR A 342 -10.76 5.16 11.18
CA THR A 342 -11.89 4.27 10.79
C THR A 342 -11.63 3.49 9.50
N GLU A 343 -10.86 4.06 8.54
CA GLU A 343 -10.48 3.38 7.30
C GLU A 343 -9.70 2.06 7.50
N LEU A 344 -9.11 1.84 8.67
CA LEU A 344 -8.45 0.58 9.01
C LEU A 344 -9.42 -0.60 9.13
N ARG A 345 -10.70 -0.35 9.40
CA ARG A 345 -11.73 -1.39 9.50
C ARG A 345 -12.12 -2.00 8.15
N PHE A 346 -11.78 -1.31 7.06
CA PHE A 346 -12.13 -1.70 5.68
C PHE A 346 -10.89 -2.14 4.86
N LYS A 347 -9.86 -2.62 5.56
CA LYS A 347 -8.64 -3.15 4.94
C LYS A 347 -8.74 -4.67 4.72
N GLU A 348 -7.62 -5.36 4.62
CA GLU A 348 -7.51 -6.81 4.49
C GLU A 348 -8.14 -7.57 5.66
N SER A 349 -8.05 -6.98 6.84
CA SER A 349 -8.79 -7.32 8.06
C SER A 349 -9.32 -6.03 8.71
N ASP A 350 -10.14 -6.13 9.75
CA ASP A 350 -10.36 -5.02 10.68
C ASP A 350 -9.08 -4.82 11.51
N ARG A 351 -8.18 -3.97 11.00
CA ARG A 351 -6.85 -3.75 11.60
C ARG A 351 -6.91 -3.11 12.98
N ILE A 352 -8.00 -2.43 13.35
CA ILE A 352 -8.18 -1.88 14.71
C ILE A 352 -8.39 -3.03 15.67
N THR A 353 -9.40 -3.88 15.42
CA THR A 353 -9.69 -5.04 16.27
C THR A 353 -8.56 -6.06 16.27
N ALA A 354 -7.94 -6.34 15.10
CA ALA A 354 -6.81 -7.25 15.01
C ALA A 354 -5.64 -6.81 15.88
N MET A 355 -5.27 -5.52 15.84
CA MET A 355 -4.18 -4.99 16.67
C MET A 355 -4.56 -4.91 18.16
N ALA A 356 -5.81 -4.58 18.50
CA ALA A 356 -6.27 -4.62 19.87
C ALA A 356 -6.16 -6.03 20.46
N THR A 357 -6.59 -7.04 19.70
CA THR A 357 -6.47 -8.46 20.08
C THR A 357 -5.01 -8.87 20.25
N LEU A 358 -4.15 -8.60 19.23
CA LEU A 358 -2.74 -8.91 19.26
C LEU A 358 -2.04 -8.32 20.49
N LEU A 359 -2.23 -7.03 20.74
CA LEU A 359 -1.58 -6.37 21.87
C LEU A 359 -2.07 -6.87 23.23
N SER A 360 -3.38 -7.16 23.35
CA SER A 360 -3.96 -7.75 24.55
C SER A 360 -3.40 -9.15 24.82
N GLN A 361 -3.25 -9.99 23.78
CA GLN A 361 -2.62 -11.31 23.89
C GLN A 361 -1.15 -11.20 24.36
N LEU A 362 -0.46 -10.13 23.97
CA LEU A 362 0.90 -9.83 24.45
C LEU A 362 0.94 -9.10 25.81
N SER A 363 -0.17 -9.08 26.55
CA SER A 363 -0.30 -8.49 27.90
C SER A 363 -0.16 -6.96 27.93
N ILE A 364 -0.52 -6.27 26.87
CA ILE A 364 -0.57 -4.81 26.79
C ILE A 364 -2.01 -4.33 27.08
N ASP A 365 -2.13 -3.29 27.89
CA ASP A 365 -3.41 -2.65 28.22
C ASP A 365 -3.87 -1.76 27.06
N VAL A 366 -4.96 -2.16 26.42
CA VAL A 366 -5.51 -1.53 25.21
C VAL A 366 -6.99 -1.22 25.39
N LYS A 367 -7.38 -0.01 25.03
CA LYS A 367 -8.79 0.38 24.91
C LYS A 367 -9.14 0.63 23.45
N GLU A 368 -10.04 -0.19 22.92
CA GLU A 368 -10.54 -0.07 21.54
C GLU A 368 -11.67 0.97 21.44
N PHE A 369 -11.67 1.72 20.32
CA PHE A 369 -12.72 2.63 19.88
C PHE A 369 -13.07 2.35 18.41
N ASN A 370 -14.21 2.84 17.95
CA ASN A 370 -14.64 2.66 16.56
C ASN A 370 -13.63 3.19 15.54
N ASP A 371 -12.82 4.17 15.92
CA ASP A 371 -11.89 4.89 15.03
C ASP A 371 -10.43 4.86 15.51
N GLY A 372 -10.05 3.91 16.38
CA GLY A 372 -8.66 3.81 16.84
C GLY A 372 -8.49 3.12 18.20
N LEU A 373 -7.32 3.32 18.81
CA LEU A 373 -6.90 2.71 20.06
C LEU A 373 -6.33 3.74 21.02
N THR A 374 -6.50 3.50 22.32
CA THR A 374 -5.63 4.04 23.38
C THR A 374 -4.83 2.89 23.98
N ILE A 375 -3.52 3.03 24.06
CA ILE A 375 -2.56 1.99 24.44
C ILE A 375 -1.70 2.52 25.57
N ASN A 376 -1.69 1.78 26.69
CA ASN A 376 -0.74 2.01 27.78
C ASN A 376 0.50 1.14 27.53
N GLY A 377 1.63 1.78 27.28
CA GLY A 377 2.87 1.05 27.02
C GLY A 377 3.31 0.22 28.22
N GLY A 378 3.89 -0.95 27.92
CA GLY A 378 4.22 -1.93 28.93
C GLY A 378 5.26 -2.95 28.45
N VAL A 379 5.39 -4.02 29.21
CA VAL A 379 6.28 -5.13 28.87
C VAL A 379 5.50 -6.23 28.21
N MET A 380 5.77 -6.49 26.94
CA MET A 380 5.13 -7.57 26.18
C MET A 380 5.58 -8.94 26.63
N SER A 381 4.64 -9.88 26.75
CA SER A 381 4.93 -11.26 27.20
C SER A 381 5.65 -12.07 26.13
N GLY A 382 5.15 -12.18 24.98
CA GLY A 382 5.35 -13.20 23.96
C GLY A 382 4.18 -14.16 23.91
N GLY A 383 4.13 -15.06 22.94
CA GLY A 383 3.04 -16.03 22.78
C GLY A 383 2.67 -16.31 21.33
N GLU A 384 1.45 -16.82 21.13
CA GLU A 384 0.91 -17.17 19.83
C GLU A 384 -0.07 -16.12 19.34
N ILE A 385 0.07 -15.69 18.09
CA ILE A 385 -0.70 -14.62 17.46
C ILE A 385 -1.27 -15.10 16.13
N ASP A 386 -2.54 -14.83 15.89
CA ASP A 386 -3.15 -14.96 14.56
C ASP A 386 -3.02 -13.63 13.80
N SER A 387 -2.54 -13.69 12.56
CA SER A 387 -2.45 -12.53 11.68
C SER A 387 -3.79 -12.14 11.05
N PHE A 388 -4.83 -12.94 11.19
CA PHE A 388 -6.12 -12.84 10.49
C PHE A 388 -5.96 -12.79 8.96
N GLY A 389 -4.89 -13.42 8.42
CA GLY A 389 -4.58 -13.38 7.00
C GLY A 389 -4.15 -11.99 6.47
N ASP A 390 -3.84 -11.04 7.36
CA ASP A 390 -3.37 -9.70 6.99
C ASP A 390 -1.84 -9.63 7.11
N HIS A 391 -1.18 -9.42 5.96
CA HIS A 391 0.28 -9.34 5.89
C HIS A 391 0.89 -8.28 6.81
N ARG A 392 0.18 -7.14 7.06
CA ARG A 392 0.69 -6.08 7.95
C ARG A 392 0.59 -6.48 9.41
N ILE A 393 -0.47 -7.17 9.79
CA ILE A 393 -0.60 -7.72 11.16
C ILE A 393 0.46 -8.80 11.37
N ALA A 394 0.65 -9.73 10.40
CA ALA A 394 1.68 -10.76 10.47
C ALA A 394 3.08 -10.18 10.69
N MET A 395 3.51 -9.26 9.82
CA MET A 395 4.82 -8.62 9.93
C MET A 395 4.97 -7.79 11.22
N THR A 396 3.89 -7.11 11.67
CA THR A 396 3.90 -6.34 12.92
C THR A 396 4.07 -7.26 14.13
N ALA A 397 3.38 -8.41 14.13
CA ALA A 397 3.53 -9.41 15.19
C ALA A 397 4.95 -9.98 15.26
N LEU A 398 5.53 -10.32 14.10
CA LEU A 398 6.91 -10.86 14.05
C LEU A 398 7.94 -9.87 14.61
N ILE A 399 7.86 -8.59 14.25
CA ILE A 399 8.82 -7.59 14.78
C ILE A 399 8.58 -7.23 16.25
N ALA A 400 7.42 -7.54 16.83
CA ALA A 400 7.16 -7.35 18.25
C ALA A 400 8.11 -8.20 19.14
N SER A 401 8.67 -9.30 18.60
CA SER A 401 9.70 -10.10 19.27
C SER A 401 10.95 -9.28 19.67
N ALA A 402 11.22 -8.17 18.99
CA ALA A 402 12.35 -7.28 19.28
C ALA A 402 12.25 -6.61 20.66
N CYS A 403 11.05 -6.54 21.25
CA CYS A 403 10.83 -5.95 22.57
C CYS A 403 10.02 -6.85 23.53
N SER A 404 9.64 -8.06 23.13
CA SER A 404 8.95 -9.03 23.99
C SER A 404 9.91 -9.72 24.97
N LYS A 405 9.34 -10.34 26.03
CA LYS A 405 10.10 -11.17 26.97
C LYS A 405 10.43 -12.56 26.42
N ALA A 406 9.56 -13.10 25.56
CA ALA A 406 9.69 -14.42 24.98
C ALA A 406 9.37 -14.37 23.48
N ASP A 407 9.60 -15.50 22.78
CA ASP A 407 9.38 -15.66 21.37
C ASP A 407 7.90 -15.45 21.00
N ILE A 408 7.66 -15.12 19.74
CA ILE A 408 6.31 -14.92 19.18
C ILE A 408 6.12 -15.86 18.01
N LEU A 409 5.14 -16.76 18.11
CA LEU A 409 4.67 -17.61 17.02
C LEU A 409 3.49 -16.90 16.30
N VAL A 410 3.61 -16.70 15.00
CA VAL A 410 2.59 -16.02 14.21
C VAL A 410 2.00 -16.99 13.19
N HIS A 411 0.69 -17.15 13.22
CA HIS A 411 -0.06 -18.02 12.31
C HIS A 411 -0.62 -17.25 11.11
N ASN A 412 -0.90 -17.97 10.01
CA ASN A 412 -1.49 -17.45 8.77
C ASN A 412 -0.59 -16.37 8.10
N THR A 413 0.71 -16.68 7.93
CA THR A 413 1.73 -15.72 7.47
C THR A 413 1.97 -15.71 5.95
N GLU A 414 1.32 -16.57 5.19
CA GLU A 414 1.46 -16.73 3.73
C GLU A 414 1.24 -15.41 2.96
N ASN A 415 0.40 -14.53 3.48
CA ASN A 415 0.09 -13.25 2.84
C ASN A 415 1.21 -12.20 2.94
N ILE A 416 2.30 -12.44 3.67
CA ILE A 416 3.48 -11.55 3.71
C ILE A 416 4.03 -11.35 2.28
N ALA A 417 4.07 -12.42 1.49
CA ALA A 417 4.57 -12.39 0.11
C ALA A 417 3.74 -11.51 -0.85
N THR A 418 2.54 -11.10 -0.48
CA THR A 418 1.71 -10.19 -1.31
C THR A 418 2.28 -8.78 -1.41
N SER A 419 3.11 -8.37 -0.45
CA SER A 419 3.67 -7.00 -0.38
C SER A 419 5.15 -6.93 -0.12
N PHE A 420 5.73 -7.90 0.59
CA PHE A 420 7.15 -7.95 0.91
C PHE A 420 7.65 -9.40 0.88
N PRO A 421 7.85 -9.99 -0.32
CA PRO A 421 8.25 -11.38 -0.45
C PRO A 421 9.52 -11.75 0.33
N ASP A 422 10.50 -10.86 0.33
CA ASP A 422 11.82 -11.08 0.97
C ASP A 422 11.85 -10.60 2.43
N PHE A 423 10.70 -10.44 3.10
CA PHE A 423 10.63 -9.88 4.46
C PHE A 423 11.47 -10.68 5.46
N VAL A 424 11.29 -12.00 5.53
CA VAL A 424 11.99 -12.87 6.48
C VAL A 424 13.50 -12.82 6.22
N GLU A 425 13.91 -12.97 4.96
CA GLU A 425 15.32 -12.91 4.58
C GLU A 425 15.94 -11.56 4.95
N THR A 426 15.28 -10.46 4.59
CA THR A 426 15.75 -9.09 4.88
C THR A 426 15.88 -8.84 6.39
N MET A 427 14.89 -9.27 7.18
CA MET A 427 14.92 -9.09 8.64
C MET A 427 16.01 -9.94 9.28
N ASN A 428 16.21 -11.17 8.84
CA ASN A 428 17.25 -12.06 9.34
C ASN A 428 18.66 -11.57 8.96
N GLN A 429 18.86 -11.02 7.76
CA GLN A 429 20.12 -10.37 7.38
C GLN A 429 20.48 -9.17 8.29
N LEU A 430 19.49 -8.50 8.87
CA LEU A 430 19.69 -7.39 9.78
C LEU A 430 19.85 -7.83 11.25
N GLY A 431 19.66 -9.12 11.57
CA GLY A 431 19.87 -9.65 12.92
C GLY A 431 18.59 -10.08 13.66
N MET A 432 17.43 -10.11 12.99
CA MET A 432 16.27 -10.85 13.51
C MET A 432 16.54 -12.36 13.41
N ASP A 433 15.76 -13.16 14.14
CA ASP A 433 15.77 -14.62 14.06
C ASP A 433 14.32 -15.09 13.84
N ILE A 434 13.91 -15.07 12.56
CA ILE A 434 12.58 -15.51 12.12
C ILE A 434 12.76 -16.82 11.37
N ILE A 435 12.09 -17.87 11.83
CA ILE A 435 12.21 -19.23 11.27
C ILE A 435 10.82 -19.82 10.99
N ASP A 436 10.78 -20.78 10.08
CA ASP A 436 9.65 -21.67 9.92
C ASP A 436 9.77 -22.76 11.02
N PRO A 437 8.81 -22.90 11.94
CA PRO A 437 8.93 -23.89 13.02
C PRO A 437 8.76 -25.34 12.54
N GLU A 438 8.26 -25.53 11.30
CA GLU A 438 8.04 -26.86 10.69
C GLU A 438 9.13 -27.25 9.67
N GLY A 439 10.09 -26.33 9.40
CA GLY A 439 11.14 -26.46 8.37
C GLY A 439 12.47 -27.00 8.88
#